data_41d7c2b4befa0667d32ae14c48735ac5
#
_entry.id   41d7c2b4befa0667d32ae14c48735ac5
#
_cell.length_a   1.000
_cell.length_b   1.000
_cell.length_c   1.000
_cell.angle_alpha   90.00
_cell.angle_beta   90.00
_cell.angle_gamma   90.00
#
_symmetry.space_group_name_H-M   'P 1'
#
loop_
_entity.id
_entity.type
_entity.pdbx_description
1 polymer ?
#
loop_
_entity_poly.entity_id
_entity_poly.type
_entity_poly.pdbx_seq_one_letter_code
_entity_poly.pdbx_strand_id
1 'polypeptide(L)'
;MAAPGDAFTFPRTGAALRNRTVLAAMTNKQSNTDGTLSDAEINWLLRRAEGGFGIVTTAASHVTSGGQGWVGEMGVWGDHQMPGLTRLAEGIRERDALGLAQIFHGGMRAPEDLTGEQPVSASENPCTEAHCGHSRELSGDEIEGLITAFGDAAVRCSNAGFDGVELHGAHGYLICQFLGDGTNRRDDEWGGPIESRARFLLRIIEEVKSRVPENFLVGVRISPEYPKIGVRIEDSLAISEMLVEAGIDFLHISCWDSFIPSSDFPDDPRMITEWFSEPLSGRIPIISTGAIWDSSEAQAVMDQGADLIGVARAGIGHADWASHAGNPKYRPARPPFTPEHLAEQGLSKPFIEYMRNWKGFVE
;
A
#
# COMPACT_ATOMS: atom_id res chain seq x y z
N MET A 1 -6.09 -7.67 26.01
CA MET A 1 -5.49 -7.12 24.76
C MET A 1 -6.27 -7.70 23.60
N ALA A 2 -6.46 -6.94 22.54
CA ALA A 2 -7.14 -7.42 21.33
C ALA A 2 -6.29 -8.49 20.63
N ALA A 3 -6.95 -9.41 19.91
CA ALA A 3 -6.29 -10.46 19.14
C ALA A 3 -6.53 -10.28 17.63
N PRO A 4 -5.67 -10.83 16.74
CA PRO A 4 -5.84 -10.71 15.31
C PRO A 4 -7.18 -11.22 14.78
N GLY A 5 -7.82 -12.17 15.49
CA GLY A 5 -9.14 -12.72 15.16
C GLY A 5 -10.33 -11.89 15.65
N ASP A 6 -10.11 -10.85 16.46
CA ASP A 6 -11.19 -10.03 17.00
C ASP A 6 -11.73 -9.05 15.96
N ALA A 7 -13.04 -8.78 16.02
CA ALA A 7 -13.67 -7.76 15.18
C ALA A 7 -13.08 -6.36 15.45
N PHE A 8 -13.16 -5.50 14.44
CA PHE A 8 -12.72 -4.10 14.53
C PHE A 8 -13.74 -3.19 13.84
N THR A 9 -13.83 -1.95 14.28
CA THR A 9 -14.69 -0.92 13.65
C THR A 9 -13.88 0.37 13.51
N PHE A 10 -13.83 0.91 12.31
CA PHE A 10 -13.17 2.20 12.04
C PHE A 10 -13.94 3.33 12.73
N PRO A 11 -13.28 4.13 13.59
CA PRO A 11 -13.98 5.10 14.46
C PRO A 11 -14.77 6.17 13.69
N ARG A 12 -14.23 6.69 12.57
CA ARG A 12 -14.88 7.77 11.82
C ARG A 12 -16.05 7.28 10.97
N THR A 13 -15.82 6.21 10.19
CA THR A 13 -16.77 5.75 9.17
C THR A 13 -17.78 4.73 9.70
N GLY A 14 -17.47 4.07 10.82
CA GLY A 14 -18.26 2.95 11.32
C GLY A 14 -18.10 1.66 10.51
N ALA A 15 -17.19 1.62 9.53
CA ALA A 15 -16.91 0.43 8.74
C ALA A 15 -16.39 -0.70 9.64
N ALA A 16 -17.10 -1.84 9.62
CA ALA A 16 -16.86 -2.97 10.52
C ALA A 16 -16.08 -4.08 9.82
N LEU A 17 -15.11 -4.65 10.52
CA LEU A 17 -14.31 -5.80 10.09
C LEU A 17 -14.62 -7.02 10.92
N ARG A 18 -14.73 -8.18 10.30
CA ARG A 18 -14.87 -9.47 10.98
C ARG A 18 -13.65 -9.88 11.81
N ASN A 19 -12.48 -9.36 11.50
CA ASN A 19 -11.22 -9.56 12.23
C ASN A 19 -10.24 -8.43 11.89
N ARG A 20 -9.06 -8.44 12.52
CA ARG A 20 -8.02 -7.41 12.42
C ARG A 20 -6.95 -7.68 11.36
N THR A 21 -7.25 -8.49 10.34
CA THR A 21 -6.30 -8.87 9.31
C THR A 21 -6.52 -8.11 8.00
N VAL A 22 -5.43 -7.64 7.43
CA VAL A 22 -5.40 -6.91 6.16
C VAL A 22 -4.50 -7.67 5.19
N LEU A 23 -5.01 -8.05 4.03
CA LEU A 23 -4.14 -8.42 2.92
C LEU A 23 -3.46 -7.14 2.43
N ALA A 24 -2.19 -6.99 2.73
CA ALA A 24 -1.42 -5.83 2.29
C ALA A 24 -1.27 -5.81 0.76
N ALA A 25 -1.27 -4.62 0.18
CA ALA A 25 -1.02 -4.44 -1.26
C ALA A 25 0.32 -5.06 -1.69
N MET A 26 0.29 -5.86 -2.74
CA MET A 26 1.46 -6.57 -3.28
C MET A 26 1.41 -6.60 -4.80
N THR A 27 2.55 -6.32 -5.44
CA THR A 27 2.73 -6.51 -6.88
C THR A 27 2.52 -7.97 -7.24
N ASN A 28 1.68 -8.25 -8.23
CA ASN A 28 1.35 -9.60 -8.69
C ASN A 28 1.52 -9.81 -10.21
N LYS A 29 1.60 -8.72 -10.98
CA LYS A 29 1.78 -8.72 -12.45
C LYS A 29 0.72 -9.50 -13.22
N GLN A 30 -0.52 -9.52 -12.74
CA GLN A 30 -1.58 -10.33 -13.33
C GLN A 30 -2.60 -9.53 -14.16
N SER A 31 -2.63 -8.19 -14.07
CA SER A 31 -3.52 -7.36 -14.87
C SER A 31 -3.14 -7.36 -16.36
N ASN A 32 -4.09 -6.96 -17.19
CA ASN A 32 -3.89 -6.82 -18.63
C ASN A 32 -2.96 -5.62 -18.94
N THR A 33 -2.43 -5.57 -20.15
CA THR A 33 -1.47 -4.53 -20.57
C THR A 33 -2.06 -3.12 -20.61
N ASP A 34 -3.38 -3.00 -20.74
CA ASP A 34 -4.15 -1.75 -20.69
C ASP A 34 -4.54 -1.32 -19.27
N GLY A 35 -4.08 -2.03 -18.25
CA GLY A 35 -4.39 -1.78 -16.85
C GLY A 35 -5.75 -2.31 -16.40
N THR A 36 -6.53 -2.98 -17.26
CA THR A 36 -7.77 -3.65 -16.84
C THR A 36 -7.45 -4.91 -16.03
N LEU A 37 -8.27 -5.18 -15.02
CA LEU A 37 -8.13 -6.38 -14.20
C LEU A 37 -8.37 -7.65 -15.01
N SER A 38 -7.45 -8.60 -14.90
CA SER A 38 -7.65 -9.94 -15.45
C SER A 38 -8.49 -10.82 -14.53
N ASP A 39 -9.06 -11.90 -15.08
CA ASP A 39 -9.72 -12.93 -14.27
C ASP A 39 -8.78 -13.57 -13.24
N ALA A 40 -7.49 -13.71 -13.58
CA ALA A 40 -6.51 -14.30 -12.70
C ALA A 40 -6.28 -13.43 -11.45
N GLU A 41 -6.15 -12.10 -11.62
CA GLU A 41 -5.97 -11.18 -10.49
C GLU A 41 -7.23 -11.09 -9.64
N ILE A 42 -8.41 -10.96 -10.26
CA ILE A 42 -9.70 -10.96 -9.55
C ILE A 42 -9.84 -12.24 -8.72
N ASN A 43 -9.64 -13.40 -9.32
CA ASN A 43 -9.77 -14.68 -8.61
C ASN A 43 -8.77 -14.81 -7.46
N TRP A 44 -7.54 -14.32 -7.64
CA TRP A 44 -6.51 -14.34 -6.58
C TRP A 44 -6.93 -13.49 -5.38
N LEU A 45 -7.44 -12.27 -5.60
CA LEU A 45 -7.91 -11.36 -4.53
C LEU A 45 -9.18 -11.90 -3.85
N LEU A 46 -10.17 -12.38 -4.63
CA LEU A 46 -11.41 -12.95 -4.09
C LEU A 46 -11.13 -14.19 -3.22
N ARG A 47 -10.14 -15.00 -3.58
CA ARG A 47 -9.76 -16.15 -2.79
C ARG A 47 -9.19 -15.75 -1.40
N ARG A 48 -8.58 -14.58 -1.25
CA ARG A 48 -8.13 -14.04 0.06
C ARG A 48 -9.30 -13.50 0.87
N ALA A 49 -10.28 -12.87 0.20
CA ALA A 49 -11.52 -12.49 0.86
C ALA A 49 -12.27 -13.74 1.39
N GLU A 50 -12.39 -14.79 0.57
CA GLU A 50 -12.95 -16.09 0.97
C GLU A 50 -12.14 -16.74 2.10
N GLY A 51 -10.79 -16.62 2.05
CA GLY A 51 -9.85 -17.12 3.05
C GLY A 51 -9.84 -16.35 4.37
N GLY A 52 -10.74 -15.40 4.55
CA GLY A 52 -11.02 -14.80 5.86
C GLY A 52 -10.42 -13.42 6.10
N PHE A 53 -9.65 -12.82 5.20
CA PHE A 53 -9.13 -11.46 5.41
C PHE A 53 -10.27 -10.46 5.67
N GLY A 54 -10.12 -9.61 6.71
CA GLY A 54 -11.06 -8.54 7.02
C GLY A 54 -11.00 -7.42 5.99
N ILE A 55 -9.79 -7.10 5.52
CA ILE A 55 -9.54 -6.19 4.41
C ILE A 55 -8.76 -6.90 3.32
N VAL A 56 -9.16 -6.70 2.06
CA VAL A 56 -8.40 -7.09 0.87
C VAL A 56 -7.99 -5.83 0.12
N THR A 57 -6.68 -5.56 0.10
CA THR A 57 -6.13 -4.42 -0.64
C THR A 57 -5.63 -4.90 -2.01
N THR A 58 -5.94 -4.17 -3.07
CA THR A 58 -5.44 -4.45 -4.42
C THR A 58 -3.92 -4.34 -4.50
N ALA A 59 -3.31 -4.77 -5.61
CA ALA A 59 -1.98 -4.28 -5.96
C ALA A 59 -1.99 -2.75 -6.09
N ALA A 60 -0.82 -2.12 -6.04
CA ALA A 60 -0.68 -0.70 -6.36
C ALA A 60 -1.18 -0.45 -7.78
N SER A 61 -2.01 0.57 -7.95
CA SER A 61 -2.77 0.86 -9.16
C SER A 61 -2.48 2.28 -9.62
N HIS A 62 -1.97 2.42 -10.85
CA HIS A 62 -1.55 3.73 -11.34
C HIS A 62 -2.72 4.66 -11.65
N VAL A 63 -2.57 5.94 -11.27
CA VAL A 63 -3.60 6.98 -11.41
C VAL A 63 -3.52 7.77 -12.73
N THR A 64 -2.44 7.57 -13.50
CA THR A 64 -2.24 8.10 -14.86
C THR A 64 -1.51 7.06 -15.69
N SER A 65 -1.61 7.10 -17.03
CA SER A 65 -0.87 6.21 -17.93
C SER A 65 0.65 6.34 -17.74
N GLY A 66 1.16 7.57 -17.57
CA GLY A 66 2.58 7.85 -17.32
C GLY A 66 3.09 7.40 -15.94
N GLY A 67 2.18 7.00 -15.04
CA GLY A 67 2.51 6.52 -13.70
C GLY A 67 2.68 5.01 -13.58
N GLN A 68 2.51 4.23 -14.65
CA GLN A 68 2.61 2.78 -14.62
C GLN A 68 4.01 2.30 -14.26
N GLY A 69 4.15 1.46 -13.23
CA GLY A 69 5.45 0.98 -12.74
C GLY A 69 5.93 -0.33 -13.35
N TRP A 70 5.04 -1.19 -13.86
CA TRP A 70 5.39 -2.51 -14.44
C TRP A 70 4.31 -3.05 -15.37
N VAL A 71 4.69 -3.96 -16.23
CA VAL A 71 3.74 -4.71 -17.09
C VAL A 71 2.84 -5.60 -16.22
N GLY A 72 1.54 -5.60 -16.50
CA GLY A 72 0.55 -6.35 -15.72
C GLY A 72 0.15 -5.67 -14.41
N GLU A 73 0.28 -4.35 -14.36
CA GLU A 73 -0.20 -3.52 -13.26
C GLU A 73 -1.63 -3.04 -13.50
N MET A 74 -2.43 -3.06 -12.45
CA MET A 74 -3.78 -2.52 -12.46
C MET A 74 -3.76 -0.99 -12.59
N GLY A 75 -4.64 -0.44 -13.42
CA GLY A 75 -4.87 1.00 -13.54
C GLY A 75 -6.22 1.43 -12.96
N VAL A 76 -6.30 2.70 -12.57
CA VAL A 76 -7.53 3.37 -12.09
C VAL A 76 -7.69 4.77 -12.71
N TRP A 77 -7.04 5.00 -13.87
CA TRP A 77 -6.98 6.29 -14.53
C TRP A 77 -8.04 6.49 -15.63
N GLY A 78 -8.72 5.43 -16.04
CA GLY A 78 -9.68 5.50 -17.14
C GLY A 78 -10.95 4.70 -16.88
N ASP A 79 -12.06 5.15 -17.46
CA ASP A 79 -13.38 4.53 -17.25
C ASP A 79 -13.48 3.12 -17.86
N HIS A 80 -12.63 2.78 -18.84
CA HIS A 80 -12.54 1.43 -19.40
C HIS A 80 -12.12 0.36 -18.37
N GLN A 81 -11.53 0.78 -17.25
CA GLN A 81 -11.12 -0.10 -16.13
C GLN A 81 -12.29 -0.40 -15.17
N MET A 82 -13.34 0.45 -15.16
CA MET A 82 -14.48 0.34 -14.25
C MET A 82 -15.15 -1.04 -14.18
N PRO A 83 -15.40 -1.76 -15.30
CA PRO A 83 -16.07 -3.05 -15.21
C PRO A 83 -15.32 -4.09 -14.38
N GLY A 84 -13.98 -4.14 -14.49
CA GLY A 84 -13.13 -5.03 -13.69
C GLY A 84 -13.10 -4.62 -12.21
N LEU A 85 -12.99 -3.31 -11.95
CA LEU A 85 -13.01 -2.74 -10.60
C LEU A 85 -14.30 -3.05 -9.87
N THR A 86 -15.46 -2.84 -10.53
CA THR A 86 -16.78 -3.13 -9.96
C THR A 86 -16.93 -4.61 -9.62
N ARG A 87 -16.57 -5.50 -10.56
CA ARG A 87 -16.63 -6.95 -10.32
C ARG A 87 -15.77 -7.39 -9.14
N LEU A 88 -14.58 -6.80 -8.98
CA LEU A 88 -13.71 -7.09 -7.86
C LEU A 88 -14.30 -6.60 -6.53
N ALA A 89 -14.74 -5.35 -6.47
CA ALA A 89 -15.30 -4.74 -5.26
C ALA A 89 -16.56 -5.49 -4.79
N GLU A 90 -17.48 -5.80 -5.71
CA GLU A 90 -18.68 -6.61 -5.42
C GLU A 90 -18.30 -7.99 -4.88
N GLY A 91 -17.36 -8.68 -5.55
CA GLY A 91 -16.92 -10.01 -5.14
C GLY A 91 -16.23 -10.03 -3.77
N ILE A 92 -15.48 -8.99 -3.39
CA ILE A 92 -14.90 -8.85 -2.04
C ILE A 92 -16.00 -8.67 -1.00
N ARG A 93 -16.96 -7.78 -1.25
CA ARG A 93 -18.09 -7.50 -0.36
C ARG A 93 -18.98 -8.72 -0.15
N GLU A 94 -19.26 -9.51 -1.19
CA GLU A 94 -20.01 -10.78 -1.10
C GLU A 94 -19.36 -11.82 -0.19
N ARG A 95 -18.09 -11.63 0.17
CA ARG A 95 -17.28 -12.49 1.04
C ARG A 95 -17.03 -11.87 2.42
N ASP A 96 -17.85 -10.90 2.83
CA ASP A 96 -17.77 -10.21 4.11
C ASP A 96 -16.38 -9.60 4.41
N ALA A 97 -15.71 -9.07 3.38
CA ALA A 97 -14.47 -8.32 3.52
C ALA A 97 -14.64 -6.90 2.99
N LEU A 98 -13.86 -5.96 3.51
CA LEU A 98 -13.75 -4.63 2.92
C LEU A 98 -12.70 -4.62 1.81
N GLY A 99 -13.02 -3.96 0.69
CA GLY A 99 -12.13 -3.77 -0.44
C GLY A 99 -11.44 -2.42 -0.40
N LEU A 100 -10.10 -2.38 -0.38
CA LEU A 100 -9.33 -1.16 -0.57
C LEU A 100 -8.58 -1.19 -1.89
N ALA A 101 -8.61 -0.10 -2.64
CA ALA A 101 -7.73 0.08 -3.79
C ALA A 101 -6.48 0.87 -3.35
N GLN A 102 -5.29 0.29 -3.49
CA GLN A 102 -4.07 1.06 -3.30
C GLN A 102 -3.77 1.86 -4.57
N ILE A 103 -3.77 3.19 -4.48
CA ILE A 103 -3.56 4.08 -5.62
C ILE A 103 -2.20 4.78 -5.54
N PHE A 104 -1.50 4.87 -6.68
CA PHE A 104 -0.14 5.39 -6.74
C PHE A 104 0.24 5.96 -8.11
N HIS A 105 1.44 6.53 -8.16
CA HIS A 105 2.15 6.90 -9.37
C HIS A 105 3.60 6.43 -9.24
N GLY A 106 4.13 5.76 -10.25
CA GLY A 106 5.48 5.19 -10.21
C GLY A 106 6.59 6.23 -10.00
N GLY A 107 6.37 7.45 -10.47
CA GLY A 107 7.38 8.51 -10.39
C GLY A 107 8.63 8.15 -11.19
N MET A 108 9.82 8.35 -10.62
CA MET A 108 11.08 7.98 -11.27
C MET A 108 11.24 6.46 -11.49
N ARG A 109 10.31 5.66 -10.96
CA ARG A 109 10.27 4.20 -11.12
C ARG A 109 9.23 3.74 -12.17
N ALA A 110 8.64 4.66 -12.93
CA ALA A 110 7.80 4.35 -14.08
C ALA A 110 8.69 4.20 -15.33
N PRO A 111 8.84 2.97 -15.92
CA PRO A 111 9.77 2.76 -17.03
C PRO A 111 9.34 3.51 -18.29
N GLU A 112 10.25 4.27 -18.89
CA GLU A 112 10.01 5.01 -20.15
C GLU A 112 9.62 4.06 -21.29
N ASP A 113 10.21 2.86 -21.36
CA ASP A 113 9.84 1.83 -22.34
C ASP A 113 8.38 1.36 -22.21
N LEU A 114 7.80 1.48 -21.03
CA LEU A 114 6.43 1.05 -20.76
C LEU A 114 5.42 2.18 -20.94
N THR A 115 5.75 3.36 -20.42
CA THR A 115 4.85 4.53 -20.41
C THR A 115 4.93 5.36 -21.69
N GLY A 116 6.04 5.28 -22.42
CA GLY A 116 6.33 6.14 -23.57
C GLY A 116 6.74 7.56 -23.18
N GLU A 117 6.93 7.83 -21.90
CA GLU A 117 7.25 9.16 -21.36
C GLU A 117 8.46 9.08 -20.43
N GLN A 118 9.30 10.13 -20.43
CA GLN A 118 10.39 10.22 -19.46
C GLN A 118 9.83 10.20 -18.04
N PRO A 119 10.32 9.34 -17.13
CA PRO A 119 9.88 9.29 -15.75
C PRO A 119 9.99 10.64 -15.06
N VAL A 120 9.04 10.92 -14.16
CA VAL A 120 8.98 12.18 -13.42
C VAL A 120 9.26 11.95 -11.93
N SER A 121 9.71 13.00 -11.23
CA SER A 121 9.93 12.96 -9.78
C SER A 121 9.78 14.36 -9.19
N ALA A 122 9.94 14.47 -7.86
CA ALA A 122 9.95 15.76 -7.16
C ALA A 122 11.08 16.67 -7.67
N SER A 123 12.26 16.11 -7.97
CA SER A 123 13.38 16.78 -8.62
C SER A 123 13.99 15.86 -9.67
N GLU A 124 14.92 16.35 -10.49
CA GLU A 124 15.71 15.50 -11.36
C GLU A 124 16.54 14.52 -10.51
N ASN A 125 16.30 13.22 -10.69
CA ASN A 125 16.98 12.16 -9.94
C ASN A 125 17.56 11.10 -10.89
N PRO A 126 18.73 10.51 -10.59
CA PRO A 126 19.23 9.36 -11.33
C PRO A 126 18.23 8.20 -11.24
N CYS A 127 17.88 7.62 -12.38
CA CYS A 127 17.04 6.42 -12.44
C CYS A 127 17.36 5.59 -13.69
N THR A 128 17.27 4.28 -13.56
CA THR A 128 17.52 3.32 -14.64
C THR A 128 16.32 3.16 -15.57
N GLU A 129 15.18 3.65 -15.17
CA GLU A 129 13.90 3.60 -15.88
C GLU A 129 13.82 4.60 -17.04
N ALA A 130 14.66 5.64 -17.04
CA ALA A 130 14.74 6.64 -18.10
C ALA A 130 15.86 6.33 -19.09
N HIS A 131 15.63 6.50 -20.39
CA HIS A 131 16.66 6.34 -21.44
C HIS A 131 17.84 7.28 -21.26
N CYS A 132 17.60 8.50 -20.77
CA CYS A 132 18.65 9.48 -20.46
C CYS A 132 19.36 9.24 -19.13
N GLY A 133 18.89 8.25 -18.31
CA GLY A 133 19.42 7.93 -16.99
C GLY A 133 18.93 8.81 -15.85
N HIS A 134 17.98 9.73 -16.10
CA HIS A 134 17.46 10.66 -15.10
C HIS A 134 15.96 10.85 -15.26
N SER A 135 15.25 10.96 -14.14
CA SER A 135 13.86 11.45 -14.12
C SER A 135 13.84 12.97 -14.39
N ARG A 136 12.71 13.44 -14.88
CA ARG A 136 12.44 14.89 -15.01
C ARG A 136 11.77 15.40 -13.73
N GLU A 137 12.12 16.63 -13.35
CA GLU A 137 11.39 17.34 -12.30
C GLU A 137 9.99 17.73 -12.78
N LEU A 138 8.97 17.56 -11.90
CA LEU A 138 7.62 18.01 -12.16
C LEU A 138 7.49 19.53 -12.02
N SER A 139 6.80 20.18 -12.94
CA SER A 139 6.36 21.57 -12.76
C SER A 139 5.22 21.67 -11.74
N GLY A 140 4.95 22.88 -11.23
CA GLY A 140 3.82 23.12 -10.32
C GLY A 140 2.47 22.73 -10.95
N ASP A 141 2.23 23.06 -12.21
CA ASP A 141 1.00 22.71 -12.93
C ASP A 141 0.83 21.19 -13.08
N GLU A 142 1.93 20.45 -13.31
CA GLU A 142 1.89 18.99 -13.38
C GLU A 142 1.61 18.36 -12.01
N ILE A 143 2.14 18.93 -10.93
CA ILE A 143 1.84 18.50 -9.55
C ILE A 143 0.34 18.65 -9.27
N GLU A 144 -0.27 19.82 -9.60
CA GLU A 144 -1.71 20.05 -9.44
C GLU A 144 -2.54 19.09 -10.33
N GLY A 145 -2.08 18.82 -11.55
CA GLY A 145 -2.69 17.82 -12.43
C GLY A 145 -2.68 16.42 -11.84
N LEU A 146 -1.58 16.02 -11.18
CA LEU A 146 -1.48 14.74 -10.51
C LEU A 146 -2.37 14.67 -9.25
N ILE A 147 -2.46 15.74 -8.47
CA ILE A 147 -3.40 15.82 -7.33
C ILE A 147 -4.82 15.53 -7.81
N THR A 148 -5.24 16.19 -8.90
CA THR A 148 -6.54 15.95 -9.53
C THR A 148 -6.70 14.49 -10.00
N ALA A 149 -5.66 13.91 -10.60
CA ALA A 149 -5.70 12.52 -11.07
C ALA A 149 -5.87 11.49 -9.90
N PHE A 150 -5.25 11.74 -8.73
CA PHE A 150 -5.51 10.95 -7.53
C PHE A 150 -6.96 11.07 -7.06
N GLY A 151 -7.54 12.28 -7.09
CA GLY A 151 -8.96 12.51 -6.81
C GLY A 151 -9.87 11.75 -7.76
N ASP A 152 -9.61 11.82 -9.07
CA ASP A 152 -10.35 11.08 -10.11
C ASP A 152 -10.28 9.57 -9.90
N ALA A 153 -9.09 9.05 -9.57
CA ALA A 153 -8.89 7.64 -9.28
C ALA A 153 -9.70 7.19 -8.06
N ALA A 154 -9.69 7.97 -6.97
CA ALA A 154 -10.47 7.69 -5.77
C ALA A 154 -11.99 7.69 -6.04
N VAL A 155 -12.47 8.64 -6.84
CA VAL A 155 -13.89 8.69 -7.28
C VAL A 155 -14.25 7.44 -8.09
N ARG A 156 -13.38 6.98 -9.02
CA ARG A 156 -13.60 5.73 -9.75
C ARG A 156 -13.67 4.52 -8.81
N CYS A 157 -12.75 4.42 -7.85
CA CYS A 157 -12.78 3.36 -6.86
C CYS A 157 -14.07 3.37 -6.03
N SER A 158 -14.51 4.55 -5.57
CA SER A 158 -15.78 4.71 -4.86
C SER A 158 -16.99 4.30 -5.71
N ASN A 159 -17.04 4.76 -6.97
CA ASN A 159 -18.13 4.41 -7.91
C ASN A 159 -18.12 2.93 -8.29
N ALA A 160 -16.97 2.28 -8.29
CA ALA A 160 -16.84 0.83 -8.49
C ALA A 160 -17.32 0.02 -7.27
N GLY A 161 -17.50 0.63 -6.11
CA GLY A 161 -17.99 0.00 -4.90
C GLY A 161 -16.91 -0.49 -3.94
N PHE A 162 -15.67 -0.02 -4.07
CA PHE A 162 -14.65 -0.19 -3.03
C PHE A 162 -15.05 0.58 -1.75
N ASP A 163 -14.63 0.09 -0.60
CA ASP A 163 -14.90 0.69 0.70
C ASP A 163 -13.92 1.84 1.01
N GLY A 164 -12.81 1.92 0.28
CA GLY A 164 -11.81 2.96 0.46
C GLY A 164 -10.63 2.87 -0.48
N VAL A 165 -9.72 3.83 -0.30
CA VAL A 165 -8.40 3.86 -0.96
C VAL A 165 -7.28 3.92 0.07
N GLU A 166 -6.15 3.33 -0.32
CA GLU A 166 -4.87 3.48 0.37
C GLU A 166 -3.92 4.28 -0.53
N LEU A 167 -3.54 5.49 -0.11
CA LEU A 167 -2.56 6.31 -0.81
C LEU A 167 -1.16 5.73 -0.59
N HIS A 168 -0.46 5.41 -1.66
CA HIS A 168 0.83 4.75 -1.57
C HIS A 168 1.97 5.76 -1.39
N GLY A 169 2.23 6.15 -0.14
CA GLY A 169 3.33 7.03 0.26
C GLY A 169 4.63 6.32 0.65
N ALA A 170 4.82 5.07 0.23
CA ALA A 170 5.94 4.22 0.61
C ALA A 170 6.80 3.77 -0.59
N HIS A 171 7.86 3.01 -0.30
CA HIS A 171 8.66 2.19 -1.24
C HIS A 171 9.36 2.99 -2.36
N GLY A 172 9.52 4.31 -2.21
CA GLY A 172 10.23 5.13 -3.20
C GLY A 172 9.44 5.38 -4.49
N TYR A 173 8.11 5.32 -4.47
CA TYR A 173 7.23 5.80 -5.53
C TYR A 173 6.98 7.31 -5.39
N LEU A 174 6.22 7.93 -6.28
CA LEU A 174 6.18 9.38 -6.43
C LEU A 174 5.90 10.13 -5.11
N ILE A 175 4.87 9.76 -4.35
CA ILE A 175 4.58 10.40 -3.06
C ILE A 175 5.79 10.28 -2.13
N CYS A 176 6.38 9.08 -2.01
CA CYS A 176 7.56 8.85 -1.20
C CYS A 176 8.78 9.68 -1.68
N GLN A 177 8.90 9.91 -3.01
CA GLN A 177 9.96 10.75 -3.60
C GLN A 177 9.80 12.22 -3.22
N PHE A 178 8.57 12.70 -2.99
CA PHE A 178 8.33 14.04 -2.44
C PHE A 178 8.71 14.12 -0.96
N LEU A 179 8.45 13.07 -0.19
CA LEU A 179 8.72 13.04 1.25
C LEU A 179 10.22 12.99 1.59
N GLY A 180 11.03 12.28 0.78
CA GLY A 180 12.45 12.11 1.01
C GLY A 180 13.30 13.32 0.62
N ASP A 181 14.18 13.79 1.51
CA ASP A 181 15.10 14.92 1.24
C ASP A 181 16.20 14.58 0.21
N GLY A 182 16.49 13.31 0.03
CA GLY A 182 17.44 12.83 -1.00
C GLY A 182 16.88 12.92 -2.42
N THR A 183 15.57 12.84 -2.59
CA THR A 183 14.90 12.89 -3.91
C THR A 183 14.14 14.19 -4.16
N ASN A 184 13.78 14.92 -3.12
CA ASN A 184 13.13 16.22 -3.20
C ASN A 184 14.10 17.33 -2.76
N ARG A 185 14.73 17.98 -3.72
CA ARG A 185 15.67 19.09 -3.54
C ARG A 185 15.13 20.41 -4.10
N ARG A 186 13.80 20.51 -4.16
CA ARG A 186 13.09 21.72 -4.63
C ARG A 186 13.29 22.87 -3.63
N ASP A 187 13.28 24.09 -4.15
CA ASP A 187 13.34 25.35 -3.41
C ASP A 187 12.03 26.16 -3.47
N ASP A 188 10.97 25.54 -4.01
CA ASP A 188 9.61 26.08 -4.05
C ASP A 188 8.75 25.53 -2.90
N GLU A 189 7.45 25.80 -2.95
CA GLU A 189 6.48 25.38 -1.93
C GLU A 189 6.34 23.85 -1.76
N TRP A 190 6.88 23.04 -2.67
CA TRP A 190 6.80 21.58 -2.67
C TRP A 190 8.05 20.90 -2.09
N GLY A 191 9.07 21.67 -1.69
CA GLY A 191 10.34 21.16 -1.19
C GLY A 191 10.88 21.90 0.03
N GLY A 192 12.08 21.52 0.51
CA GLY A 192 12.69 22.09 1.70
C GLY A 192 12.24 21.47 3.03
N PRO A 193 11.61 22.18 3.98
CA PRO A 193 11.14 21.64 5.26
C PRO A 193 10.14 20.50 5.06
N ILE A 194 10.01 19.65 6.11
CA ILE A 194 9.16 18.44 6.02
C ILE A 194 7.70 18.79 5.73
N GLU A 195 7.19 19.93 6.22
CA GLU A 195 5.85 20.42 5.97
C GLU A 195 5.62 20.70 4.48
N SER A 196 6.63 21.24 3.79
CA SER A 196 6.58 21.48 2.34
C SER A 196 6.73 20.19 1.55
N ARG A 197 7.62 19.29 1.97
CA ARG A 197 7.79 17.97 1.35
C ARG A 197 6.53 17.10 1.49
N ALA A 198 5.79 17.22 2.59
CA ALA A 198 4.53 16.54 2.83
C ALA A 198 3.34 17.17 2.06
N ARG A 199 3.45 18.41 1.58
CA ARG A 199 2.36 19.16 0.93
C ARG A 199 1.69 18.38 -0.20
N PHE A 200 2.45 17.72 -1.06
CA PHE A 200 1.88 16.93 -2.15
C PHE A 200 0.91 15.86 -1.65
N LEU A 201 1.31 15.08 -0.64
CA LEU A 201 0.47 14.08 -0.03
C LEU A 201 -0.75 14.69 0.67
N LEU A 202 -0.57 15.78 1.42
CA LEU A 202 -1.66 16.44 2.13
C LEU A 202 -2.71 17.02 1.15
N ARG A 203 -2.27 17.61 0.03
CA ARG A 203 -3.16 18.10 -1.03
C ARG A 203 -3.91 16.96 -1.72
N ILE A 204 -3.27 15.80 -1.94
CA ILE A 204 -3.95 14.59 -2.44
C ILE A 204 -5.05 14.15 -1.46
N ILE A 205 -4.77 14.12 -0.15
CA ILE A 205 -5.76 13.74 0.86
C ILE A 205 -6.95 14.70 0.84
N GLU A 206 -6.70 16.01 0.80
CA GLU A 206 -7.74 17.06 0.70
C GLU A 206 -8.60 16.86 -0.54
N GLU A 207 -7.98 16.70 -1.71
CA GLU A 207 -8.66 16.48 -3.00
C GLU A 207 -9.53 15.22 -2.97
N VAL A 208 -8.97 14.09 -2.51
CA VAL A 208 -9.71 12.83 -2.41
C VAL A 208 -10.90 12.98 -1.47
N LYS A 209 -10.69 13.48 -0.25
CA LYS A 209 -11.75 13.62 0.77
C LYS A 209 -12.86 14.58 0.35
N SER A 210 -12.54 15.60 -0.44
CA SER A 210 -13.53 16.55 -0.92
C SER A 210 -14.50 15.95 -1.96
N ARG A 211 -14.15 14.79 -2.55
CA ARG A 211 -14.85 14.22 -3.71
C ARG A 211 -15.48 12.86 -3.47
N VAL A 212 -15.10 12.15 -2.41
CA VAL A 212 -15.64 10.84 -2.07
C VAL A 212 -16.69 10.94 -0.95
N PRO A 213 -17.60 9.95 -0.80
CA PRO A 213 -18.56 9.93 0.29
C PRO A 213 -17.90 9.92 1.68
N GLU A 214 -18.56 10.51 2.69
CA GLU A 214 -18.04 10.58 4.06
C GLU A 214 -17.72 9.21 4.69
N ASN A 215 -18.42 8.16 4.30
CA ASN A 215 -18.19 6.80 4.79
C ASN A 215 -17.09 6.05 4.00
N PHE A 216 -16.48 6.66 2.98
CA PHE A 216 -15.37 6.08 2.23
C PHE A 216 -14.07 6.20 3.03
N LEU A 217 -13.33 5.11 3.17
CA LEU A 217 -12.07 5.08 3.91
C LEU A 217 -10.93 5.69 3.08
N VAL A 218 -10.18 6.59 3.70
CA VAL A 218 -8.96 7.17 3.10
C VAL A 218 -7.80 6.92 4.04
N GLY A 219 -6.91 6.00 3.66
CA GLY A 219 -5.71 5.70 4.43
C GLY A 219 -4.44 6.01 3.67
N VAL A 220 -3.34 6.02 4.39
CA VAL A 220 -2.01 6.27 3.82
C VAL A 220 -1.04 5.17 4.25
N ARG A 221 -0.31 4.60 3.28
CA ARG A 221 0.81 3.71 3.56
C ARG A 221 2.12 4.47 3.41
N ILE A 222 2.96 4.40 4.44
CA ILE A 222 4.29 5.02 4.45
C ILE A 222 5.39 3.98 4.70
N SER A 223 6.60 4.24 4.21
CA SER A 223 7.81 3.59 4.71
C SER A 223 8.25 4.34 5.97
N PRO A 224 8.43 3.67 7.11
CA PRO A 224 8.88 4.32 8.36
C PRO A 224 10.26 4.96 8.19
N GLU A 225 11.14 4.32 7.45
CA GLU A 225 12.45 4.80 7.05
C GLU A 225 12.79 4.24 5.66
N TYR A 226 13.46 5.06 4.85
CA TYR A 226 13.97 4.66 3.54
C TYR A 226 15.21 5.48 3.18
N PRO A 227 16.38 5.11 3.74
CA PRO A 227 17.62 5.92 3.64
C PRO A 227 18.06 6.22 2.21
N LYS A 228 17.76 5.32 1.24
CA LYS A 228 18.13 5.51 -0.17
C LYS A 228 17.59 6.78 -0.81
N ILE A 229 16.48 7.31 -0.30
CA ILE A 229 15.82 8.53 -0.81
C ILE A 229 15.70 9.61 0.28
N GLY A 230 16.35 9.41 1.42
CA GLY A 230 16.37 10.39 2.50
C GLY A 230 15.08 10.46 3.33
N VAL A 231 14.34 9.36 3.48
CA VAL A 231 13.24 9.25 4.44
C VAL A 231 13.78 8.68 5.74
N ARG A 232 13.68 9.44 6.81
CA ARG A 232 14.09 9.06 8.17
C ARG A 232 12.86 8.83 9.04
N ILE A 233 13.03 8.06 10.12
CA ILE A 233 11.93 7.76 11.03
C ILE A 233 11.34 9.03 11.68
N GLU A 234 12.19 10.02 12.02
CA GLU A 234 11.74 11.31 12.58
C GLU A 234 10.86 12.09 11.61
N ASP A 235 11.22 12.11 10.31
CA ASP A 235 10.41 12.71 9.25
C ASP A 235 9.07 11.97 9.13
N SER A 236 9.08 10.64 9.14
CA SER A 236 7.88 9.81 9.05
C SER A 236 6.95 9.99 10.23
N LEU A 237 7.49 10.22 11.44
CA LEU A 237 6.69 10.56 12.62
C LEU A 237 6.04 11.94 12.47
N ALA A 238 6.79 12.95 12.03
CA ALA A 238 6.25 14.29 11.78
C ALA A 238 5.15 14.26 10.69
N ILE A 239 5.38 13.50 9.60
CA ILE A 239 4.37 13.27 8.56
C ILE A 239 3.13 12.62 9.17
N SER A 240 3.30 11.60 10.02
CA SER A 240 2.17 10.88 10.63
C SER A 240 1.27 11.78 11.47
N GLU A 241 1.86 12.74 12.21
CA GLU A 241 1.10 13.77 12.92
C GLU A 241 0.26 14.63 11.95
N MET A 242 0.87 15.10 10.85
CA MET A 242 0.15 15.87 9.83
C MET A 242 -0.97 15.05 9.17
N LEU A 243 -0.77 13.75 8.97
CA LEU A 243 -1.78 12.84 8.41
C LEU A 243 -2.97 12.67 9.37
N VAL A 244 -2.73 12.57 10.67
CA VAL A 244 -3.80 12.55 11.69
C VAL A 244 -4.59 13.85 11.66
N GLU A 245 -3.92 15.01 11.59
CA GLU A 245 -4.57 16.32 11.47
C GLU A 245 -5.39 16.46 10.17
N ALA A 246 -4.90 15.88 9.07
CA ALA A 246 -5.63 15.81 7.80
C ALA A 246 -6.85 14.86 7.85
N GLY A 247 -6.99 14.10 8.95
CA GLY A 247 -8.15 13.26 9.23
C GLY A 247 -8.24 12.02 8.33
N ILE A 248 -7.13 11.34 8.07
CA ILE A 248 -7.14 10.03 7.42
C ILE A 248 -7.77 8.98 8.36
N ASP A 249 -8.19 7.83 7.82
CA ASP A 249 -8.88 6.78 8.57
C ASP A 249 -7.96 5.74 9.17
N PHE A 250 -6.80 5.55 8.57
CA PHE A 250 -5.75 4.66 9.06
C PHE A 250 -4.37 5.06 8.53
N LEU A 251 -3.38 4.80 9.34
CA LEU A 251 -1.97 4.85 8.94
C LEU A 251 -1.45 3.43 8.77
N HIS A 252 -0.91 3.11 7.59
CA HIS A 252 -0.31 1.81 7.31
C HIS A 252 1.22 1.92 7.28
N ILE A 253 1.88 1.32 8.27
CA ILE A 253 3.34 1.32 8.40
C ILE A 253 3.88 0.09 7.65
N SER A 254 4.64 0.35 6.59
CA SER A 254 5.26 -0.68 5.77
C SER A 254 6.67 -0.99 6.27
N CYS A 255 6.78 -1.79 7.32
CA CYS A 255 8.04 -2.33 7.78
C CYS A 255 8.52 -3.41 6.82
N TRP A 256 9.82 -3.47 6.57
CA TRP A 256 10.40 -4.65 5.93
C TRP A 256 10.31 -5.86 6.87
N ASP A 257 10.63 -5.61 8.13
CA ASP A 257 10.55 -6.53 9.24
C ASP A 257 10.07 -5.78 10.48
N SER A 258 8.94 -6.20 11.07
CA SER A 258 8.36 -5.57 12.27
C SER A 258 9.04 -6.00 13.58
N PHE A 259 10.05 -6.86 13.49
CA PHE A 259 10.75 -7.44 14.64
C PHE A 259 12.19 -6.96 14.79
N ILE A 260 12.54 -5.89 14.08
CA ILE A 260 13.84 -5.25 14.19
C ILE A 260 13.67 -3.77 14.62
N PRO A 261 14.63 -3.22 15.37
CA PRO A 261 14.63 -1.80 15.72
C PRO A 261 14.87 -0.92 14.48
N SER A 262 14.69 0.39 14.64
CA SER A 262 15.00 1.37 13.62
C SER A 262 16.49 1.36 13.25
N SER A 263 16.79 1.47 11.95
CA SER A 263 18.17 1.64 11.47
C SER A 263 18.71 3.05 11.76
N ASP A 264 17.85 4.04 11.93
CA ASP A 264 18.23 5.41 12.30
C ASP A 264 18.63 5.50 13.79
N PHE A 265 18.08 4.62 14.65
CA PHE A 265 18.34 4.57 16.09
C PHE A 265 18.65 3.15 16.55
N PRO A 266 19.80 2.56 16.18
CA PRO A 266 20.10 1.15 16.42
C PRO A 266 20.26 0.78 17.90
N ASP A 267 20.52 1.77 18.77
CA ASP A 267 20.64 1.59 20.23
C ASP A 267 19.30 1.68 20.98
N ASP A 268 18.23 2.13 20.30
CA ASP A 268 16.88 2.16 20.86
C ASP A 268 16.21 0.79 20.65
N PRO A 269 15.77 0.10 21.72
CA PRO A 269 15.22 -1.23 21.60
C PRO A 269 13.82 -1.31 21.02
N ARG A 270 13.13 -0.18 20.83
CA ARG A 270 11.77 -0.15 20.29
C ARG A 270 11.73 -0.70 18.87
N MET A 271 10.73 -1.52 18.62
CA MET A 271 10.41 -1.96 17.27
C MET A 271 9.80 -0.80 16.47
N ILE A 272 9.91 -0.86 15.15
CA ILE A 272 9.41 0.21 14.26
C ILE A 272 7.95 0.58 14.57
N THR A 273 7.07 -0.39 14.80
CA THR A 273 5.65 -0.15 15.11
C THR A 273 5.47 0.67 16.38
N GLU A 274 6.29 0.45 17.42
CA GLU A 274 6.21 1.15 18.70
C GLU A 274 6.50 2.65 18.58
N TRP A 275 7.40 3.04 17.68
CA TRP A 275 7.68 4.45 17.40
C TRP A 275 6.42 5.23 16.98
N PHE A 276 5.53 4.60 16.23
CA PHE A 276 4.29 5.22 15.74
C PHE A 276 3.13 5.00 16.70
N SER A 277 3.00 3.81 17.29
CA SER A 277 1.89 3.50 18.17
C SER A 277 1.92 4.29 19.48
N GLU A 278 3.10 4.54 20.06
CA GLU A 278 3.22 5.30 21.29
C GLU A 278 2.62 6.72 21.19
N PRO A 279 2.99 7.57 20.20
CA PRO A 279 2.44 8.92 20.09
C PRO A 279 1.03 8.95 19.49
N LEU A 280 0.64 7.95 18.69
CA LEU A 280 -0.61 7.96 17.91
C LEU A 280 -1.72 7.09 18.50
N SER A 281 -1.46 6.38 19.62
CA SER A 281 -2.43 5.49 20.26
C SER A 281 -3.78 6.17 20.50
N GLY A 282 -4.86 5.53 20.02
CA GLY A 282 -6.24 6.02 20.19
C GLY A 282 -6.58 7.25 19.33
N ARG A 283 -5.64 7.78 18.56
CA ARG A 283 -5.88 8.94 17.67
C ARG A 283 -6.20 8.50 16.25
N ILE A 284 -5.59 7.39 15.80
CA ILE A 284 -5.80 6.81 14.48
C ILE A 284 -5.53 5.31 14.53
N PRO A 285 -6.31 4.48 13.81
CA PRO A 285 -5.99 3.08 13.58
C PRO A 285 -4.64 2.90 12.86
N ILE A 286 -3.80 2.02 13.42
CA ILE A 286 -2.48 1.69 12.86
C ILE A 286 -2.52 0.28 12.28
N ILE A 287 -2.19 0.15 10.99
CA ILE A 287 -1.87 -1.11 10.34
C ILE A 287 -0.36 -1.26 10.31
N SER A 288 0.19 -2.38 10.76
CA SER A 288 1.62 -2.67 10.63
C SER A 288 1.85 -3.93 9.81
N THR A 289 2.78 -3.85 8.85
CA THR A 289 3.13 -4.95 7.92
C THR A 289 4.64 -5.14 7.88
N GLY A 290 5.11 -6.37 8.14
CA GLY A 290 6.53 -6.73 7.99
C GLY A 290 6.86 -8.08 8.60
N ALA A 291 7.32 -9.03 7.80
CA ALA A 291 7.79 -10.37 8.20
C ALA A 291 6.82 -11.22 9.05
N ILE A 292 5.52 -10.93 9.01
CA ILE A 292 4.49 -11.65 9.76
C ILE A 292 4.11 -12.92 9.00
N TRP A 293 4.35 -14.09 9.59
CA TRP A 293 4.08 -15.39 8.99
C TRP A 293 3.03 -16.20 9.72
N ASP A 294 2.95 -16.08 11.04
CA ASP A 294 2.05 -16.88 11.88
C ASP A 294 1.27 -16.04 12.89
N SER A 295 0.32 -16.66 13.57
CA SER A 295 -0.57 -15.96 14.50
C SER A 295 0.16 -15.41 15.74
N SER A 296 1.28 -16.01 16.17
CA SER A 296 2.02 -15.46 17.31
C SER A 296 2.82 -14.21 16.93
N GLU A 297 3.36 -14.19 15.71
CA GLU A 297 4.00 -12.98 15.17
C GLU A 297 2.97 -11.87 14.95
N ALA A 298 1.77 -12.22 14.45
CA ALA A 298 0.67 -11.26 14.35
C ALA A 298 0.29 -10.67 15.72
N GLN A 299 0.16 -11.51 16.76
CA GLN A 299 -0.11 -11.01 18.12
C GLN A 299 1.03 -10.13 18.63
N ALA A 300 2.29 -10.51 18.40
CA ALA A 300 3.44 -9.72 18.83
C ALA A 300 3.46 -8.31 18.21
N VAL A 301 3.04 -8.16 16.93
CA VAL A 301 2.91 -6.85 16.29
C VAL A 301 1.72 -6.06 16.85
N MET A 302 0.62 -6.71 17.23
CA MET A 302 -0.46 -6.05 17.99
C MET A 302 0.01 -5.61 19.38
N ASP A 303 0.84 -6.40 20.05
CA ASP A 303 1.41 -6.04 21.35
C ASP A 303 2.38 -4.85 21.26
N GLN A 304 2.96 -4.58 20.08
CA GLN A 304 3.69 -3.33 19.75
C GLN A 304 2.75 -2.13 19.55
N GLY A 305 1.44 -2.32 19.61
CA GLY A 305 0.43 -1.26 19.53
C GLY A 305 -0.23 -1.09 18.16
N ALA A 306 -0.05 -2.01 17.22
CA ALA A 306 -0.85 -2.02 15.99
C ALA A 306 -2.32 -2.40 16.28
N ASP A 307 -3.26 -1.74 15.61
CA ASP A 307 -4.70 -2.06 15.68
C ASP A 307 -5.07 -3.17 14.70
N LEU A 308 -4.38 -3.23 13.57
CA LEU A 308 -4.61 -4.14 12.46
C LEU A 308 -3.29 -4.70 11.95
N ILE A 309 -3.32 -5.94 11.47
CA ILE A 309 -2.14 -6.68 11.01
C ILE A 309 -2.15 -6.79 9.49
N GLY A 310 -1.14 -6.19 8.86
CA GLY A 310 -0.93 -6.31 7.43
C GLY A 310 -0.13 -7.59 7.08
N VAL A 311 -0.75 -8.48 6.35
CA VAL A 311 -0.14 -9.75 5.92
C VAL A 311 0.18 -9.67 4.42
N ALA A 312 1.45 -9.86 4.09
CA ALA A 312 1.94 -9.84 2.71
C ALA A 312 2.30 -11.26 2.23
N ARG A 313 3.59 -11.61 2.29
CA ARG A 313 4.11 -12.87 1.74
C ARG A 313 3.44 -14.14 2.28
N ALA A 314 3.04 -14.15 3.54
CA ALA A 314 2.27 -15.26 4.11
C ALA A 314 0.91 -15.42 3.42
N GLY A 315 0.23 -14.31 3.10
CA GLY A 315 -1.02 -14.33 2.33
C GLY A 315 -0.84 -14.74 0.85
N ILE A 316 0.38 -14.67 0.28
CA ILE A 316 0.69 -15.28 -1.02
C ILE A 316 0.70 -16.80 -0.91
N GLY A 317 1.42 -17.34 0.08
CA GLY A 317 1.59 -18.77 0.28
C GLY A 317 0.36 -19.49 0.86
N HIS A 318 -0.55 -18.76 1.52
CA HIS A 318 -1.72 -19.31 2.22
C HIS A 318 -2.93 -18.39 2.04
N ALA A 319 -3.82 -18.78 1.13
CA ALA A 319 -5.02 -17.98 0.81
C ALA A 319 -5.96 -17.83 2.02
N ASP A 320 -5.99 -18.82 2.89
CA ASP A 320 -6.84 -18.94 4.08
C ASP A 320 -6.17 -18.50 5.38
N TRP A 321 -5.00 -17.85 5.30
CA TRP A 321 -4.20 -17.42 6.45
C TRP A 321 -5.06 -16.70 7.51
N ALA A 322 -5.90 -15.80 7.07
CA ALA A 322 -6.70 -14.95 7.96
C ALA A 322 -7.77 -15.70 8.74
N SER A 323 -8.31 -16.81 8.21
CA SER A 323 -9.27 -17.67 8.92
C SER A 323 -8.66 -18.35 10.16
N HIS A 324 -7.33 -18.42 10.21
CA HIS A 324 -6.56 -19.01 11.30
C HIS A 324 -5.94 -17.97 12.25
N ALA A 325 -6.08 -16.67 11.96
CA ALA A 325 -5.44 -15.60 12.72
C ALA A 325 -5.78 -15.58 14.22
N GLY A 326 -6.99 -16.03 14.58
CA GLY A 326 -7.42 -16.18 15.98
C GLY A 326 -6.89 -17.43 16.68
N ASN A 327 -6.20 -18.34 15.97
CA ASN A 327 -5.63 -19.55 16.57
C ASN A 327 -4.16 -19.33 16.94
N PRO A 328 -3.80 -19.18 18.22
CA PRO A 328 -2.42 -18.88 18.64
C PRO A 328 -1.42 -20.00 18.35
N LYS A 329 -1.89 -21.17 17.91
CA LYS A 329 -1.05 -22.32 17.53
C LYS A 329 -0.87 -22.45 16.01
N TYR A 330 -1.48 -21.56 15.21
CA TYR A 330 -1.36 -21.63 13.76
C TYR A 330 0.07 -21.30 13.32
N ARG A 331 0.68 -22.23 12.62
CA ARG A 331 2.04 -22.17 12.10
C ARG A 331 2.04 -22.68 10.67
N PRO A 332 1.70 -21.83 9.68
CA PRO A 332 1.72 -22.23 8.27
C PRO A 332 3.13 -22.59 7.82
N ALA A 333 3.22 -23.37 6.73
CA ALA A 333 4.49 -23.64 6.08
C ALA A 333 5.15 -22.31 5.63
N ARG A 334 6.47 -22.24 5.76
CA ARG A 334 7.27 -21.11 5.28
C ARG A 334 7.93 -21.48 3.94
N PRO A 335 8.29 -20.48 3.11
CA PRO A 335 8.98 -20.77 1.86
C PRO A 335 10.31 -21.51 2.09
N PRO A 336 10.85 -22.24 1.08
CA PRO A 336 10.40 -22.17 -0.31
C PRO A 336 9.10 -22.95 -0.55
N PHE A 337 8.29 -22.44 -1.49
CA PHE A 337 7.06 -23.10 -1.93
C PHE A 337 7.25 -23.70 -3.32
N THR A 338 6.63 -24.86 -3.57
CA THR A 338 6.60 -25.41 -4.93
C THR A 338 5.66 -24.57 -5.83
N PRO A 339 5.92 -24.53 -7.16
CA PRO A 339 5.00 -23.89 -8.10
C PRO A 339 3.57 -24.45 -8.03
N GLU A 340 3.42 -25.76 -7.79
CA GLU A 340 2.15 -26.45 -7.65
C GLU A 340 1.38 -25.94 -6.44
N HIS A 341 2.04 -25.84 -5.27
CA HIS A 341 1.43 -25.26 -4.07
C HIS A 341 0.95 -23.84 -4.32
N LEU A 342 1.78 -22.98 -4.94
CA LEU A 342 1.39 -21.60 -5.24
C LEU A 342 0.21 -21.53 -6.22
N ALA A 343 0.17 -22.42 -7.21
CA ALA A 343 -0.98 -22.53 -8.13
C ALA A 343 -2.25 -22.96 -7.39
N GLU A 344 -2.16 -23.90 -6.44
CA GLU A 344 -3.24 -24.28 -5.55
C GLU A 344 -3.70 -23.12 -4.65
N GLN A 345 -2.80 -22.18 -4.30
CA GLN A 345 -3.16 -20.94 -3.61
C GLN A 345 -3.72 -19.85 -4.55
N GLY A 346 -3.92 -20.17 -5.83
CA GLY A 346 -4.56 -19.30 -6.81
C GLY A 346 -3.63 -18.36 -7.55
N LEU A 347 -2.31 -18.55 -7.48
CA LEU A 347 -1.36 -17.75 -8.25
C LEU A 347 -1.38 -18.20 -9.73
N SER A 348 -1.40 -17.24 -10.63
CA SER A 348 -1.15 -17.49 -12.06
C SER A 348 0.34 -17.71 -12.35
N LYS A 349 0.66 -18.26 -13.53
CA LYS A 349 2.05 -18.44 -13.96
C LYS A 349 2.87 -17.12 -13.92
N PRO A 350 2.39 -15.97 -14.43
CA PRO A 350 3.11 -14.71 -14.32
C PRO A 350 3.43 -14.32 -12.87
N PHE A 351 2.51 -14.56 -11.94
CA PHE A 351 2.75 -14.23 -10.54
C PHE A 351 3.74 -15.19 -9.89
N ILE A 352 3.66 -16.49 -10.14
CA ILE A 352 4.66 -17.47 -9.65
C ILE A 352 6.05 -17.10 -10.18
N GLU A 353 6.17 -16.75 -11.46
CA GLU A 353 7.44 -16.35 -12.05
C GLU A 353 7.97 -15.04 -11.44
N TYR A 354 7.08 -14.07 -11.18
CA TYR A 354 7.45 -12.84 -10.46
C TYR A 354 8.02 -13.15 -9.07
N MET A 355 7.44 -14.12 -8.35
CA MET A 355 7.88 -14.48 -7.00
C MET A 355 9.26 -15.14 -6.96
N ARG A 356 9.81 -15.61 -8.09
CA ARG A 356 11.20 -16.08 -8.19
C ARG A 356 12.24 -14.97 -7.99
N ASN A 357 11.86 -13.70 -8.15
CA ASN A 357 12.71 -12.56 -7.83
C ASN A 357 13.02 -12.48 -6.31
N TRP A 358 12.24 -13.15 -5.48
CA TRP A 358 12.45 -13.24 -4.04
C TRP A 358 13.21 -14.51 -3.73
N LYS A 359 14.53 -14.38 -3.52
CA LYS A 359 15.39 -15.53 -3.27
C LYS A 359 14.82 -16.44 -2.16
N GLY A 360 14.61 -17.71 -2.50
CA GLY A 360 14.13 -18.72 -1.57
C GLY A 360 12.59 -18.67 -1.33
N PHE A 361 11.82 -17.94 -2.14
CA PHE A 361 10.37 -17.99 -2.03
C PHE A 361 9.75 -19.10 -2.88
N VAL A 362 10.25 -19.35 -4.08
CA VAL A 362 9.83 -20.42 -4.98
C VAL A 362 10.99 -21.42 -5.16
N GLU A 363 10.68 -22.72 -5.14
CA GLU A 363 11.63 -23.79 -5.45
C GLU A 363 12.19 -23.74 -6.87
#